data_027894182ae07b0453d226376987a2b1
#
_entry.id   027894182ae07b0453d226376987a2b1
#
_cell.length_a   1.000
_cell.length_b   1.000
_cell.length_c   1.000
_cell.angle_alpha   90.00
_cell.angle_beta   90.00
_cell.angle_gamma   90.00
#
_symmetry.space_group_name_H-M   'P 1'
#
loop_
_entity.id
_entity.type
_entity.pdbx_description
1 polymer ?
#
loop_
_entity_poly.entity_id
_entity_poly.type
_entity_poly.pdbx_seq_one_letter_code
_entity_poly.pdbx_strand_id
1 'polypeptide(L)'
;ILNFNKSYYNNRLIISVYLLFVAFITLLLVMTAEGNETRLTPGDIDKLIASKWNENSLEPSEKTDDEEFLRRVYIDLAGRIPNANEVKQFLESKKKNKRAEKIDELLESEEYGGYLADMWMQILFSSDAKRKVQAPTYNLVRNEFAENFNLNRPYNDFAAKLISAQGFVTTNPYALYMGRFETPEDAAGNV
;
A
#
# COMPACT_ATOMS: atom_id res chain seq x y z
N ILE A 1 -20.55 70.53 -16.89
CA ILE A 1 -19.40 69.63 -17.39
C ILE A 1 -19.03 68.54 -16.39
N LEU A 2 -19.59 68.46 -15.18
CA LEU A 2 -19.19 67.51 -14.13
C LEU A 2 -20.06 66.22 -14.08
N ASN A 3 -21.08 66.04 -14.87
CA ASN A 3 -21.97 64.87 -14.79
C ASN A 3 -21.57 63.66 -15.69
N PHE A 4 -20.75 63.86 -16.69
CA PHE A 4 -20.32 62.76 -17.60
C PHE A 4 -19.28 61.80 -16.99
N ASN A 5 -18.48 62.25 -16.04
CA ASN A 5 -17.40 61.45 -15.47
C ASN A 5 -17.90 60.45 -14.42
N LYS A 6 -19.00 60.75 -13.71
CA LYS A 6 -19.52 59.87 -12.64
C LYS A 6 -20.18 58.59 -13.17
N SER A 7 -20.82 58.65 -14.35
CA SER A 7 -21.44 57.47 -15.01
C SER A 7 -20.38 56.51 -15.54
N TYR A 8 -19.26 57.01 -16.05
CA TYR A 8 -18.19 56.20 -16.59
C TYR A 8 -17.42 55.39 -15.48
N TYR A 9 -17.20 55.99 -14.32
CA TYR A 9 -16.58 55.33 -13.16
C TYR A 9 -17.52 54.28 -12.55
N ASN A 10 -18.82 54.53 -12.47
CA ASN A 10 -19.80 53.55 -11.97
C ASN A 10 -19.87 52.31 -12.86
N ASN A 11 -19.86 52.46 -14.18
CA ASN A 11 -19.89 51.31 -15.09
C ASN A 11 -18.60 50.46 -15.00
N ARG A 12 -17.44 51.07 -14.86
CA ARG A 12 -16.19 50.34 -14.67
C ARG A 12 -16.17 49.58 -13.35
N LEU A 13 -16.66 50.15 -12.26
CA LEU A 13 -16.75 49.49 -10.96
C LEU A 13 -17.71 48.31 -11.03
N ILE A 14 -18.86 48.44 -11.68
CA ILE A 14 -19.85 47.37 -11.87
C ILE A 14 -19.23 46.20 -12.69
N ILE A 15 -18.56 46.51 -13.79
CA ILE A 15 -17.87 45.52 -14.64
C ILE A 15 -16.77 44.78 -13.85
N SER A 16 -16.00 45.53 -13.05
CA SER A 16 -14.92 44.93 -12.23
C SER A 16 -15.46 43.99 -11.15
N VAL A 17 -16.55 44.36 -10.49
CA VAL A 17 -17.24 43.52 -9.50
C VAL A 17 -17.83 42.29 -10.15
N TYR A 18 -18.43 42.43 -11.33
CA TYR A 18 -18.97 41.30 -12.09
C TYR A 18 -17.85 40.30 -12.51
N LEU A 19 -16.74 40.80 -13.01
CA LEU A 19 -15.59 39.95 -13.37
C LEU A 19 -14.99 39.21 -12.17
N LEU A 20 -14.88 39.86 -11.01
CA LEU A 20 -14.47 39.24 -9.76
C LEU A 20 -15.45 38.15 -9.30
N PHE A 21 -16.74 38.40 -9.45
CA PHE A 21 -17.79 37.44 -9.10
C PHE A 21 -17.77 36.22 -10.03
N VAL A 22 -17.59 36.42 -11.33
CA VAL A 22 -17.45 35.34 -12.31
C VAL A 22 -16.17 34.54 -12.03
N ALA A 23 -15.05 35.22 -11.75
CA ALA A 23 -13.79 34.55 -11.39
C ALA A 23 -13.90 33.74 -10.08
N PHE A 24 -14.66 34.26 -9.11
CA PHE A 24 -14.94 33.53 -7.86
C PHE A 24 -15.81 32.30 -8.08
N ILE A 25 -16.85 32.40 -8.92
CA ILE A 25 -17.70 31.25 -9.26
C ILE A 25 -16.93 30.20 -10.05
N THR A 26 -16.08 30.59 -11.01
CA THR A 26 -15.24 29.63 -11.74
C THR A 26 -14.23 28.95 -10.83
N LEU A 27 -13.64 29.67 -9.88
CA LEU A 27 -12.75 29.10 -8.88
C LEU A 27 -13.49 28.11 -7.96
N LEU A 28 -14.72 28.44 -7.55
CA LEU A 28 -15.56 27.53 -6.75
C LEU A 28 -15.92 26.25 -7.53
N LEU A 29 -16.26 26.37 -8.82
CA LEU A 29 -16.56 25.24 -9.70
C LEU A 29 -15.34 24.33 -9.92
N VAL A 30 -14.13 24.89 -10.00
CA VAL A 30 -12.90 24.12 -10.11
C VAL A 30 -12.58 23.38 -8.81
N MET A 31 -12.86 23.98 -7.64
CA MET A 31 -12.67 23.34 -6.34
C MET A 31 -13.66 22.20 -6.04
N THR A 32 -14.83 22.18 -6.70
CA THR A 32 -15.80 21.09 -6.56
C THR A 32 -15.61 19.96 -7.58
N ALA A 33 -14.70 20.11 -8.53
CA ALA A 33 -14.25 19.04 -9.40
C ALA A 33 -13.22 18.13 -8.70
N GLU A 34 -13.52 17.70 -7.46
CA GLU A 34 -12.90 16.51 -6.90
C GLU A 34 -13.30 15.36 -7.83
N GLY A 35 -12.33 14.87 -8.59
CA GLY A 35 -12.50 13.66 -9.38
C GLY A 35 -12.98 12.57 -8.41
N ASN A 36 -14.20 12.12 -8.62
CA ASN A 36 -14.76 10.98 -7.91
C ASN A 36 -13.97 9.76 -8.41
N GLU A 37 -12.74 9.59 -7.88
CA GLU A 37 -11.99 8.37 -8.09
C GLU A 37 -12.84 7.25 -7.51
N THR A 38 -13.53 6.55 -8.40
CA THR A 38 -14.32 5.36 -8.05
C THR A 38 -13.33 4.33 -7.53
N ARG A 39 -13.09 4.37 -6.21
CA ARG A 39 -12.19 3.44 -5.54
C ARG A 39 -12.80 2.05 -5.67
N LEU A 40 -12.16 1.19 -6.45
CA LEU A 40 -12.59 -0.19 -6.62
C LEU A 40 -12.64 -0.88 -5.25
N THR A 41 -13.77 -1.48 -4.96
CA THR A 41 -13.94 -2.33 -3.78
C THR A 41 -13.56 -3.78 -4.10
N PRO A 42 -13.24 -4.62 -3.11
CA PRO A 42 -13.07 -6.05 -3.33
C PRO A 42 -14.26 -6.69 -4.08
N GLY A 43 -15.49 -6.27 -3.76
CA GLY A 43 -16.69 -6.77 -4.44
C GLY A 43 -16.78 -6.36 -5.91
N ASP A 44 -16.17 -5.27 -6.33
CA ASP A 44 -16.13 -4.89 -7.75
C ASP A 44 -15.12 -5.75 -8.51
N ILE A 45 -14.01 -6.13 -7.87
CA ILE A 45 -13.06 -7.10 -8.41
C ILE A 45 -13.73 -8.46 -8.58
N ASP A 46 -14.47 -8.93 -7.57
CA ASP A 46 -15.20 -10.20 -7.62
C ASP A 46 -16.21 -10.21 -8.78
N LYS A 47 -16.96 -9.12 -9.00
CA LYS A 47 -17.89 -9.00 -10.15
C LYS A 47 -17.17 -9.09 -11.50
N LEU A 48 -16.02 -8.43 -11.64
CA LEU A 48 -15.22 -8.47 -12.87
C LEU A 48 -14.72 -9.90 -13.16
N ILE A 49 -14.24 -10.61 -12.14
CA ILE A 49 -13.78 -11.99 -12.24
C ILE A 49 -14.98 -12.90 -12.61
N ALA A 50 -16.12 -12.77 -11.93
CA ALA A 50 -17.32 -13.55 -12.22
C ALA A 50 -17.83 -13.32 -13.65
N SER A 51 -17.77 -12.07 -14.15
CA SER A 51 -18.12 -11.79 -15.55
C SER A 51 -17.21 -12.56 -16.52
N LYS A 52 -15.89 -12.58 -16.25
CA LYS A 52 -14.92 -13.31 -17.08
C LYS A 52 -15.14 -14.83 -17.04
N TRP A 53 -15.50 -15.39 -15.90
CA TRP A 53 -15.86 -16.80 -15.80
C TRP A 53 -17.10 -17.11 -16.66
N ASN A 54 -18.16 -16.29 -16.55
CA ASN A 54 -19.37 -16.46 -17.35
C ASN A 54 -19.11 -16.35 -18.86
N GLU A 55 -18.33 -15.33 -19.29
CA GLU A 55 -17.95 -15.14 -20.69
C GLU A 55 -17.22 -16.36 -21.28
N ASN A 56 -16.44 -17.07 -20.47
CA ASN A 56 -15.66 -18.23 -20.89
C ASN A 56 -16.31 -19.58 -20.51
N SER A 57 -17.53 -19.58 -19.99
CA SER A 57 -18.23 -20.77 -19.51
C SER A 57 -17.44 -21.58 -18.49
N LEU A 58 -16.72 -20.86 -17.60
CA LEU A 58 -15.94 -21.46 -16.53
C LEU A 58 -16.75 -21.47 -15.24
N GLU A 59 -16.78 -22.63 -14.57
CA GLU A 59 -17.32 -22.74 -13.22
C GLU A 59 -16.18 -22.70 -12.20
N PRO A 60 -16.26 -21.82 -11.17
CA PRO A 60 -15.28 -21.83 -10.10
C PRO A 60 -15.36 -23.13 -9.31
N SER A 61 -14.22 -23.63 -8.82
CA SER A 61 -14.20 -24.75 -7.89
C SER A 61 -14.94 -24.42 -6.59
N GLU A 62 -15.38 -25.45 -5.87
CA GLU A 62 -15.98 -25.28 -4.54
C GLU A 62 -15.01 -24.55 -3.58
N LYS A 63 -15.60 -23.88 -2.59
CA LYS A 63 -14.80 -23.23 -1.54
C LYS A 63 -14.00 -24.30 -0.79
N THR A 64 -12.73 -23.99 -0.57
CA THR A 64 -11.82 -24.85 0.19
C THR A 64 -12.34 -25.16 1.60
N ASP A 65 -12.04 -26.34 2.13
CA ASP A 65 -12.34 -26.71 3.51
C ASP A 65 -11.50 -25.90 4.52
N ASP A 66 -11.71 -26.15 5.79
CA ASP A 66 -11.04 -25.42 6.87
C ASP A 66 -9.55 -25.80 7.02
N GLU A 67 -9.21 -27.02 6.68
CA GLU A 67 -7.82 -27.52 6.75
C GLU A 67 -6.95 -26.86 5.68
N GLU A 68 -7.40 -26.89 4.45
CA GLU A 68 -6.70 -26.28 3.34
C GLU A 68 -6.68 -24.74 3.45
N PHE A 69 -7.80 -24.12 3.92
CA PHE A 69 -7.83 -22.70 4.23
C PHE A 69 -6.74 -22.33 5.25
N LEU A 70 -6.67 -23.07 6.36
CA LEU A 70 -5.70 -22.79 7.42
C LEU A 70 -4.26 -22.90 6.91
N ARG A 71 -3.98 -23.96 6.13
CA ARG A 71 -2.66 -24.18 5.54
C ARG A 71 -2.25 -23.01 4.63
N ARG A 72 -3.16 -22.56 3.75
CA ARG A 72 -2.90 -21.46 2.82
C ARG A 72 -2.68 -20.15 3.54
N VAL A 73 -3.56 -19.78 4.47
CA VAL A 73 -3.45 -18.49 5.15
C VAL A 73 -2.17 -18.36 5.97
N TYR A 74 -1.69 -19.46 6.58
CA TYR A 74 -0.40 -19.45 7.28
C TYR A 74 0.79 -19.30 6.31
N ILE A 75 0.74 -19.95 5.15
CA ILE A 75 1.77 -19.80 4.12
C ILE A 75 1.80 -18.36 3.60
N ASP A 76 0.63 -17.79 3.33
CA ASP A 76 0.50 -16.45 2.73
C ASP A 76 0.84 -15.32 3.70
N LEU A 77 0.53 -15.47 4.99
CA LEU A 77 0.70 -14.40 5.97
C LEU A 77 1.89 -14.60 6.93
N ALA A 78 2.24 -15.84 7.25
CA ALA A 78 3.34 -16.16 8.17
C ALA A 78 4.55 -16.84 7.51
N GLY A 79 4.45 -17.21 6.22
CA GLY A 79 5.53 -17.87 5.48
C GLY A 79 5.84 -19.29 5.95
N ARG A 80 4.96 -19.91 6.73
CA ARG A 80 5.11 -21.27 7.27
C ARG A 80 3.80 -22.04 7.28
N ILE A 81 3.85 -23.33 7.49
CA ILE A 81 2.66 -24.13 7.78
C ILE A 81 2.24 -23.98 9.26
N PRO A 82 0.95 -24.15 9.59
CA PRO A 82 0.50 -24.16 10.97
C PRO A 82 1.04 -25.39 11.72
N ASN A 83 1.32 -25.22 13.01
CA ASN A 83 1.70 -26.35 13.87
C ASN A 83 0.45 -27.16 14.33
N ALA A 84 0.68 -28.33 14.93
CA ALA A 84 -0.41 -29.24 15.31
C ALA A 84 -1.42 -28.62 16.30
N ASN A 85 -0.98 -27.75 17.21
CA ASN A 85 -1.86 -27.07 18.17
C ASN A 85 -2.71 -26.02 17.48
N GLU A 86 -2.13 -25.24 16.55
CA GLU A 86 -2.85 -24.23 15.75
C GLU A 86 -3.93 -24.89 14.89
N VAL A 87 -3.61 -26.03 14.24
CA VAL A 87 -4.58 -26.82 13.49
C VAL A 87 -5.72 -27.30 14.39
N LYS A 88 -5.39 -27.92 15.51
CA LYS A 88 -6.37 -28.44 16.44
C LYS A 88 -7.31 -27.35 16.95
N GLN A 89 -6.78 -26.24 17.45
CA GLN A 89 -7.57 -25.12 17.98
C GLN A 89 -8.50 -24.53 16.90
N PHE A 90 -8.02 -24.38 15.67
CA PHE A 90 -8.83 -23.84 14.58
C PHE A 90 -9.97 -24.79 14.17
N LEU A 91 -9.68 -26.07 14.01
CA LEU A 91 -10.69 -27.05 13.57
C LEU A 91 -11.76 -27.31 14.64
N GLU A 92 -11.39 -27.32 15.93
CA GLU A 92 -12.32 -27.49 17.06
C GLU A 92 -13.20 -26.25 17.29
N SER A 93 -12.80 -25.08 16.78
CA SER A 93 -13.55 -23.84 16.94
C SER A 93 -14.91 -23.89 16.23
N LYS A 94 -15.99 -23.60 17.00
CA LYS A 94 -17.37 -23.53 16.48
C LYS A 94 -17.78 -22.12 16.04
N LYS A 95 -16.89 -21.16 16.08
CA LYS A 95 -17.17 -19.77 15.68
C LYS A 95 -17.46 -19.69 14.17
N LYS A 96 -18.51 -18.96 13.81
CA LYS A 96 -18.90 -18.77 12.41
C LYS A 96 -17.89 -17.93 11.62
N ASN A 97 -17.18 -17.01 12.29
CA ASN A 97 -16.22 -16.08 11.70
C ASN A 97 -14.75 -16.50 11.94
N LYS A 98 -14.50 -17.77 12.31
CA LYS A 98 -13.15 -18.24 12.68
C LYS A 98 -12.08 -18.01 11.59
N ARG A 99 -12.48 -18.03 10.31
CA ARG A 99 -11.55 -17.75 9.20
C ARG A 99 -11.12 -16.29 9.17
N ALA A 100 -12.06 -15.35 9.34
CA ALA A 100 -11.75 -13.92 9.41
C ALA A 100 -10.89 -13.60 10.64
N GLU A 101 -11.30 -14.11 11.83
CA GLU A 101 -10.52 -13.93 13.06
C GLU A 101 -9.08 -14.48 12.92
N LYS A 102 -8.88 -15.59 12.21
CA LYS A 102 -7.54 -16.15 11.99
C LYS A 102 -6.70 -15.29 11.04
N ILE A 103 -7.32 -14.70 10.02
CA ILE A 103 -6.63 -13.72 9.14
C ILE A 103 -6.18 -12.51 9.97
N ASP A 104 -7.08 -11.94 10.77
CA ASP A 104 -6.77 -10.77 11.60
C ASP A 104 -5.66 -11.08 12.61
N GLU A 105 -5.73 -12.23 13.30
CA GLU A 105 -4.70 -12.71 14.23
C GLU A 105 -3.31 -12.80 13.55
N LEU A 106 -3.25 -13.35 12.35
CA LEU A 106 -1.98 -13.48 11.63
C LEU A 106 -1.45 -12.14 11.12
N LEU A 107 -2.32 -11.25 10.64
CA LEU A 107 -1.94 -9.90 10.22
C LEU A 107 -1.42 -9.03 11.37
N GLU A 108 -1.90 -9.26 12.59
CA GLU A 108 -1.44 -8.57 13.82
C GLU A 108 -0.20 -9.23 14.45
N SER A 109 0.21 -10.40 13.95
CA SER A 109 1.36 -11.11 14.51
C SER A 109 2.70 -10.54 14.03
N GLU A 110 3.74 -10.65 14.87
CA GLU A 110 5.12 -10.30 14.48
C GLU A 110 5.65 -11.16 13.32
N GLU A 111 5.09 -12.36 13.12
CA GLU A 111 5.47 -13.27 12.04
C GLU A 111 5.15 -12.67 10.67
N TYR A 112 4.04 -11.92 10.54
CA TYR A 112 3.64 -11.27 9.30
C TYR A 112 4.70 -10.30 8.78
N GLY A 113 5.11 -9.35 9.62
CA GLY A 113 6.15 -8.38 9.22
C GLY A 113 7.50 -9.06 9.00
N GLY A 114 7.83 -10.08 9.79
CA GLY A 114 9.03 -10.88 9.59
C GLY A 114 9.06 -11.60 8.24
N TYR A 115 7.96 -12.22 7.85
CA TYR A 115 7.80 -12.87 6.56
C TYR A 115 7.87 -11.90 5.38
N LEU A 116 7.14 -10.77 5.46
CA LEU A 116 7.23 -9.74 4.45
C LEU A 116 8.64 -9.16 4.33
N ALA A 117 9.33 -8.94 5.45
CA ALA A 117 10.71 -8.47 5.42
C ALA A 117 11.62 -9.45 4.69
N ASP A 118 11.49 -10.76 4.93
CA ASP A 118 12.27 -11.79 4.23
C ASP A 118 11.99 -11.79 2.72
N MET A 119 10.72 -11.65 2.31
CA MET A 119 10.35 -11.48 0.90
C MET A 119 10.98 -10.24 0.27
N TRP A 120 10.84 -9.09 0.92
CA TRP A 120 11.39 -7.83 0.41
C TRP A 120 12.92 -7.84 0.38
N MET A 121 13.57 -8.46 1.37
CA MET A 121 15.02 -8.66 1.33
C MET A 121 15.46 -9.49 0.11
N GLN A 122 14.67 -10.49 -0.29
CA GLN A 122 14.97 -11.27 -1.50
C GLN A 122 14.71 -10.47 -2.78
N ILE A 123 13.62 -9.73 -2.85
CA ILE A 123 13.27 -8.87 -4.02
C ILE A 123 14.35 -7.80 -4.21
N LEU A 124 14.66 -7.04 -3.17
CA LEU A 124 15.56 -5.88 -3.27
C LEU A 124 17.04 -6.27 -3.34
N PHE A 125 17.47 -7.37 -2.70
CA PHE A 125 18.87 -7.70 -2.54
C PHE A 125 19.29 -9.01 -3.21
N SER A 126 18.38 -9.72 -3.86
CA SER A 126 18.55 -11.07 -4.40
C SER A 126 18.84 -12.15 -3.34
N SER A 127 18.73 -13.42 -3.72
CA SER A 127 18.99 -14.58 -2.85
C SER A 127 20.41 -14.65 -2.27
N ASP A 128 21.35 -13.90 -2.84
CA ASP A 128 22.75 -13.88 -2.41
C ASP A 128 23.04 -12.84 -1.30
N ALA A 129 22.10 -11.96 -0.99
CA ALA A 129 22.32 -10.89 -0.01
C ALA A 129 22.73 -11.45 1.37
N LYS A 130 22.05 -12.50 1.81
CA LYS A 130 22.36 -13.15 3.10
C LYS A 130 23.79 -13.69 3.18
N ARG A 131 24.40 -14.05 2.05
CA ARG A 131 25.79 -14.54 1.97
C ARG A 131 26.80 -13.40 1.79
N LYS A 132 26.43 -12.34 1.09
CA LYS A 132 27.32 -11.23 0.74
C LYS A 132 27.36 -10.10 1.78
N VAL A 133 26.29 -9.92 2.53
CA VAL A 133 26.19 -8.94 3.60
C VAL A 133 26.47 -9.61 4.93
N GLN A 134 27.28 -8.97 5.78
CA GLN A 134 27.55 -9.48 7.13
C GLN A 134 26.25 -9.67 7.91
N ALA A 135 26.12 -10.79 8.63
CA ALA A 135 24.89 -11.16 9.33
C ALA A 135 24.32 -10.07 10.25
N PRO A 136 25.11 -9.31 11.03
CA PRO A 136 24.58 -8.20 11.84
C PRO A 136 23.92 -7.11 10.99
N THR A 137 24.54 -6.73 9.88
CA THR A 137 23.99 -5.71 8.95
C THR A 137 22.73 -6.22 8.26
N TYR A 138 22.73 -7.46 7.80
CA TYR A 138 21.55 -8.09 7.20
C TYR A 138 20.37 -8.08 8.17
N ASN A 139 20.59 -8.52 9.42
CA ASN A 139 19.55 -8.58 10.43
C ASN A 139 19.02 -7.17 10.82
N LEU A 140 19.91 -6.18 10.87
CA LEU A 140 19.50 -4.79 11.14
C LEU A 140 18.49 -4.29 10.10
N VAL A 141 18.80 -4.46 8.81
CA VAL A 141 17.92 -4.03 7.71
C VAL A 141 16.62 -4.84 7.70
N ARG A 142 16.72 -6.16 7.86
CA ARG A 142 15.55 -7.04 7.93
C ARG A 142 14.61 -6.67 9.07
N ASN A 143 15.14 -6.36 10.25
CA ASN A 143 14.32 -6.00 11.41
C ASN A 143 13.63 -4.65 11.21
N GLU A 144 14.31 -3.66 10.62
CA GLU A 144 13.68 -2.38 10.25
C GLU A 144 12.53 -2.57 9.26
N PHE A 145 12.70 -3.47 8.27
CA PHE A 145 11.63 -3.81 7.34
C PHE A 145 10.46 -4.50 8.04
N ALA A 146 10.74 -5.47 8.91
CA ALA A 146 9.71 -6.17 9.69
C ALA A 146 8.91 -5.20 10.56
N GLU A 147 9.57 -4.28 11.24
CA GLU A 147 8.91 -3.23 12.02
C GLU A 147 8.02 -2.34 11.15
N ASN A 148 8.52 -1.93 9.97
CA ASN A 148 7.76 -1.10 9.03
C ASN A 148 6.45 -1.79 8.61
N PHE A 149 6.48 -3.10 8.34
CA PHE A 149 5.29 -3.89 7.96
C PHE A 149 4.37 -4.16 9.15
N ASN A 150 4.90 -4.51 10.33
CA ASN A 150 4.08 -4.74 11.52
C ASN A 150 3.36 -3.46 11.99
N LEU A 151 3.96 -2.29 11.78
CA LEU A 151 3.31 -1.00 12.03
C LEU A 151 2.37 -0.57 10.90
N ASN A 152 2.20 -1.39 9.87
CA ASN A 152 1.38 -1.11 8.69
C ASN A 152 1.64 0.30 8.11
N ARG A 153 2.90 0.72 8.02
CA ARG A 153 3.27 2.03 7.46
C ARG A 153 2.96 2.09 5.98
N PRO A 154 2.54 3.24 5.44
CA PRO A 154 2.23 3.40 4.03
C PRO A 154 3.40 3.01 3.12
N TYR A 155 3.10 2.33 2.01
CA TYR A 155 4.12 1.86 1.07
C TYR A 155 4.96 3.00 0.46
N ASN A 156 4.35 4.14 0.18
CA ASN A 156 5.06 5.32 -0.31
C ASN A 156 6.15 5.80 0.66
N ASP A 157 5.92 5.69 1.98
CA ASP A 157 6.92 6.06 2.99
C ASP A 157 8.08 5.07 2.99
N PHE A 158 7.78 3.77 2.85
CA PHE A 158 8.78 2.73 2.71
C PHE A 158 9.65 2.94 1.45
N ALA A 159 9.01 3.14 0.28
CA ALA A 159 9.71 3.40 -0.98
C ALA A 159 10.55 4.69 -0.91
N ALA A 160 9.99 5.77 -0.37
CA ALA A 160 10.73 7.03 -0.19
C ALA A 160 11.98 6.85 0.67
N LYS A 161 11.89 6.09 1.78
CA LYS A 161 13.04 5.77 2.63
C LYS A 161 14.10 4.99 1.86
N LEU A 162 13.72 4.03 1.01
CA LEU A 162 14.67 3.26 0.21
C LEU A 162 15.47 4.14 -0.75
N ILE A 163 14.79 5.00 -1.53
CA ILE A 163 15.43 5.79 -2.59
C ILE A 163 16.11 7.09 -2.09
N SER A 164 15.75 7.57 -0.90
CA SER A 164 16.34 8.79 -0.30
C SER A 164 17.35 8.49 0.80
N ALA A 165 17.63 7.23 1.11
CA ALA A 165 18.50 6.87 2.21
C ALA A 165 19.95 7.34 2.00
N GLN A 166 20.52 7.96 3.03
CA GLN A 166 21.89 8.45 3.05
C GLN A 166 22.57 8.05 4.37
N GLY A 167 23.89 8.04 4.36
CA GLY A 167 24.69 7.75 5.54
C GLY A 167 25.06 6.27 5.70
N PHE A 168 25.38 5.88 6.93
CA PHE A 168 25.82 4.52 7.25
C PHE A 168 24.63 3.62 7.56
N VAL A 169 24.71 2.35 7.13
CA VAL A 169 23.67 1.33 7.38
C VAL A 169 23.35 1.16 8.87
N THR A 170 24.34 1.37 9.74
CA THR A 170 24.16 1.28 11.21
C THR A 170 23.26 2.36 11.79
N THR A 171 23.15 3.50 11.12
CA THR A 171 22.31 4.63 11.53
C THR A 171 21.07 4.80 10.64
N ASN A 172 21.13 4.29 9.43
CA ASN A 172 20.04 4.28 8.47
C ASN A 172 20.04 2.97 7.68
N PRO A 173 19.32 1.94 8.13
CA PRO A 173 19.30 0.62 7.49
C PRO A 173 18.95 0.63 6.00
N TYR A 174 18.09 1.57 5.57
CA TYR A 174 17.71 1.72 4.15
C TYR A 174 18.90 2.10 3.23
N ALA A 175 19.96 2.67 3.78
CA ALA A 175 21.17 3.02 3.03
C ALA A 175 21.87 1.79 2.39
N LEU A 176 21.61 0.58 2.89
CA LEU A 176 22.11 -0.65 2.26
C LEU A 176 21.56 -0.80 0.84
N TYR A 177 20.32 -0.41 0.60
CA TYR A 177 19.70 -0.48 -0.73
C TYR A 177 20.39 0.50 -1.69
N MET A 178 20.51 1.76 -1.30
CA MET A 178 21.15 2.80 -2.12
C MET A 178 22.61 2.49 -2.44
N GLY A 179 23.33 1.88 -1.51
CA GLY A 179 24.72 1.50 -1.71
C GLY A 179 25.01 0.45 -2.80
N ARG A 180 23.94 -0.07 -3.46
CA ARG A 180 24.04 -1.01 -4.60
C ARG A 180 24.01 -0.33 -5.96
N PHE A 181 23.60 0.91 -6.03
CA PHE A 181 23.40 1.67 -7.25
C PHE A 181 24.39 2.79 -7.36
N GLU A 182 24.76 3.14 -8.58
CA GLU A 182 25.65 4.27 -8.85
C GLU A 182 24.89 5.59 -8.78
N THR A 183 23.59 5.58 -9.13
CA THR A 183 22.74 6.77 -9.14
C THR A 183 21.41 6.51 -8.43
N PRO A 184 20.75 7.57 -7.89
CA PRO A 184 19.40 7.46 -7.34
C PRO A 184 18.34 7.04 -8.37
N GLU A 185 18.53 7.40 -9.64
CA GLU A 185 17.64 7.04 -10.75
C GLU A 185 17.65 5.53 -11.00
N ASP A 186 18.83 4.89 -10.95
CA ASP A 186 18.96 3.44 -11.06
C ASP A 186 18.26 2.73 -9.90
N ALA A 187 18.36 3.29 -8.69
CA ALA A 187 17.66 2.77 -7.52
C ALA A 187 16.14 2.87 -7.67
N ALA A 188 15.62 4.01 -8.15
CA ALA A 188 14.20 4.26 -8.31
C ALA A 188 13.56 3.35 -9.36
N GLY A 189 14.30 2.96 -10.39
CA GLY A 189 13.82 2.03 -11.43
C GLY A 189 13.62 0.58 -10.94
N ASN A 190 14.03 0.26 -9.70
CA ASN A 190 13.97 -1.08 -9.10
C ASN A 190 13.01 -1.18 -7.91
N VAL A 191 12.28 -0.11 -7.55
CA VAL A 191 11.27 -0.04 -6.49
C VAL A 191 9.88 0.13 -7.09
#